data_10d39b5f0253ed93cc86b8810cf607f3
#
_entry.id   10d39b5f0253ed93cc86b8810cf607f3
#
_cell.length_a   1.000
_cell.length_b   1.000
_cell.length_c   1.000
_cell.angle_alpha   90.00
_cell.angle_beta   90.00
_cell.angle_gamma   90.00
#
_symmetry.space_group_name_H-M   'P 1'
#
loop_
_entity.id
_entity.type
_entity.pdbx_description
1 polymer ?
#
loop_
_entity_poly.entity_id
_entity_poly.type
_entity_poly.pdbx_seq_one_letter_code
_entity_poly.pdbx_strand_id
1 'polypeptide(L)'
;MKVTAFIRKTSAKNNVTDLARVYFRVRDIGGVDIKAASELSISPNHWSAEKQGYKPRVALVSEEKRMNFDRDIQQITHLITKEYHRGVDGNWLKRLIEEYHHPDINARGGNKAEEYHLVYQISRYIAENTLADDSYKHHLGNIDKISRYERFQHEVLHRRGFKLCIDTITADDLREFKSWLQEE
;
A
#
# COMPACT_ATOMS: atom_id res chain seq x y z
N MET A 1 -17.28 7.12 15.83
CA MET A 1 -16.03 6.40 15.57
C MET A 1 -14.89 7.00 16.40
N LYS A 2 -13.95 6.18 16.89
CA LYS A 2 -12.73 6.60 17.59
C LYS A 2 -11.51 5.93 16.95
N VAL A 3 -10.52 6.73 16.56
CA VAL A 3 -9.21 6.28 16.11
C VAL A 3 -8.22 6.43 17.25
N THR A 4 -7.34 5.45 17.44
CA THR A 4 -6.34 5.46 18.52
C THR A 4 -5.03 4.88 18.00
N ALA A 5 -3.94 5.64 18.12
CA ALA A 5 -2.60 5.13 17.90
C ALA A 5 -2.06 4.50 19.19
N PHE A 6 -1.36 3.36 19.09
CA PHE A 6 -0.77 2.67 20.24
C PHE A 6 0.43 1.83 19.82
N ILE A 7 1.27 1.49 20.80
CA ILE A 7 2.33 0.51 20.64
C ILE A 7 1.97 -0.77 21.39
N ARG A 8 2.38 -1.93 20.88
CA ARG A 8 2.29 -3.18 21.66
C ARG A 8 3.40 -3.22 22.68
N LYS A 9 3.07 -3.54 23.93
CA LYS A 9 4.09 -3.89 24.93
C LYS A 9 4.68 -5.25 24.51
N THR A 10 5.89 -5.26 24.05
CA THR A 10 6.65 -6.50 23.85
C THR A 10 7.09 -7.00 25.20
N SER A 11 6.85 -8.28 25.48
CA SER A 11 7.32 -8.97 26.71
C SER A 11 8.84 -9.19 26.73
N ALA A 12 9.55 -8.76 25.69
CA ALA A 12 10.99 -8.87 25.59
C ALA A 12 11.65 -7.86 26.54
N LYS A 13 12.58 -8.37 27.33
CA LYS A 13 13.41 -7.63 28.28
C LYS A 13 13.93 -6.36 27.65
N ASN A 14 13.71 -5.25 28.36
CA ASN A 14 14.10 -3.87 28.06
C ASN A 14 15.53 -3.69 27.51
N ASN A 15 15.74 -3.97 26.24
CA ASN A 15 16.90 -3.47 25.56
C ASN A 15 16.58 -2.05 25.08
N VAL A 16 17.41 -1.10 25.44
CA VAL A 16 17.28 0.34 25.11
C VAL A 16 17.19 0.60 23.59
N THR A 17 17.53 -0.39 22.79
CA THR A 17 17.53 -0.37 21.31
C THR A 17 16.26 -0.89 20.66
N ASP A 18 15.33 -1.48 21.41
CA ASP A 18 14.14 -2.07 20.81
C ASP A 18 13.12 -1.00 20.44
N LEU A 19 12.89 -0.83 19.14
CA LEU A 19 11.84 0.00 18.60
C LEU A 19 10.53 -0.78 18.54
N ALA A 20 9.47 -0.21 19.08
CA ALA A 20 8.12 -0.75 18.96
C ALA A 20 7.40 -0.09 17.77
N ARG A 21 6.73 -0.93 16.96
CA ARG A 21 5.91 -0.45 15.85
C ARG A 21 4.62 0.19 16.37
N VAL A 22 4.23 1.30 15.73
CA VAL A 22 2.95 1.96 16.02
C VAL A 22 1.82 1.26 15.26
N TYR A 23 0.71 1.05 15.95
CA TYR A 23 -0.54 0.50 15.42
C TYR A 23 -1.63 1.54 15.51
N PHE A 24 -2.54 1.53 14.54
CA PHE A 24 -3.78 2.27 14.60
C PHE A 24 -4.95 1.33 14.84
N ARG A 25 -5.89 1.75 15.68
CA ARG A 25 -7.11 1.02 16.00
C ARG A 25 -8.31 1.91 15.75
N VAL A 26 -9.28 1.37 15.02
CA VAL A 26 -10.56 2.04 14.77
C VAL A 26 -11.65 1.30 15.50
N ARG A 27 -12.42 2.03 16.31
CA ARG A 27 -13.60 1.50 17.00
C ARG A 27 -14.82 2.35 16.69
N ASP A 28 -15.95 1.70 16.46
CA ASP A 28 -17.22 2.37 16.27
C ASP A 28 -18.34 1.68 17.05
N ILE A 29 -19.40 2.42 17.34
CA ILE A 29 -20.61 1.95 18.05
C ILE A 29 -21.27 0.79 17.28
N GLY A 30 -21.11 0.72 15.96
CA GLY A 30 -21.61 -0.36 15.10
C GLY A 30 -20.84 -1.68 15.18
N GLY A 31 -19.98 -1.88 16.19
CA GLY A 31 -19.24 -3.14 16.41
C GLY A 31 -17.92 -3.23 15.64
N VAL A 32 -17.50 -2.19 14.95
CA VAL A 32 -16.18 -2.16 14.28
C VAL A 32 -15.09 -2.07 15.33
N ASP A 33 -14.16 -3.02 15.32
CA ASP A 33 -12.92 -3.01 16.13
C ASP A 33 -11.79 -3.62 15.30
N ILE A 34 -11.16 -2.78 14.51
CA ILE A 34 -10.08 -3.17 13.59
C ILE A 34 -8.77 -2.49 13.96
N LYS A 35 -7.66 -3.14 13.64
CA LYS A 35 -6.31 -2.61 13.91
C LYS A 35 -5.35 -3.00 12.79
N ALA A 36 -4.44 -2.08 12.47
CA ALA A 36 -3.34 -2.34 11.54
C ALA A 36 -2.04 -1.69 12.03
N ALA A 37 -0.92 -2.23 11.58
CA ALA A 37 0.41 -1.69 11.88
C ALA A 37 0.74 -0.60 10.85
N SER A 38 1.46 0.45 11.31
CA SER A 38 2.13 1.42 10.43
C SER A 38 3.62 1.11 10.35
N GLU A 39 4.35 1.83 9.51
CA GLU A 39 5.81 1.76 9.46
C GLU A 39 6.49 2.63 10.52
N LEU A 40 5.71 3.46 11.21
CA LEU A 40 6.21 4.27 12.29
C LEU A 40 6.71 3.39 13.44
N SER A 41 7.88 3.70 13.95
CA SER A 41 8.48 3.00 15.08
C SER A 41 9.06 3.99 16.10
N ILE A 42 8.94 3.64 17.38
CA ILE A 42 9.36 4.48 18.49
C ILE A 42 9.85 3.63 19.66
N SER A 43 10.82 4.12 20.41
CA SER A 43 11.20 3.46 21.67
C SER A 43 10.02 3.49 22.65
N PRO A 44 9.67 2.35 23.28
CA PRO A 44 8.59 2.31 24.28
C PRO A 44 8.78 3.30 25.43
N ASN A 45 10.03 3.60 25.78
CA ASN A 45 10.37 4.57 26.80
C ASN A 45 10.02 6.02 26.42
N HIS A 46 9.95 6.31 25.13
CA HIS A 46 9.62 7.63 24.57
C HIS A 46 8.13 7.79 24.26
N TRP A 47 7.36 6.71 24.25
CA TRP A 47 5.95 6.72 23.94
C TRP A 47 5.08 7.26 25.07
N SER A 48 4.17 8.19 24.74
CA SER A 48 3.08 8.64 25.60
C SER A 48 1.75 8.07 25.10
N ALA A 49 1.13 7.21 25.90
CA ALA A 49 -0.18 6.65 25.56
C ALA A 49 -1.29 7.71 25.61
N GLU A 50 -1.16 8.74 26.44
CA GLU A 50 -2.10 9.83 26.57
C GLU A 50 -2.08 10.73 25.32
N LYS A 51 -0.88 11.14 24.89
CA LYS A 51 -0.68 11.97 23.70
C LYS A 51 -0.74 11.19 22.39
N GLN A 52 -0.61 9.86 22.47
CA GLN A 52 -0.46 8.99 21.31
C GLN A 52 0.72 9.41 20.40
N GLY A 53 1.86 9.75 21.00
CA GLY A 53 3.04 10.27 20.34
C GLY A 53 4.22 10.31 21.29
N TYR A 54 5.19 11.18 21.04
CA TYR A 54 6.33 11.37 21.93
C TYR A 54 5.96 11.97 23.26
N LYS A 55 6.63 11.54 24.34
CA LYS A 55 6.61 12.25 25.64
C LYS A 55 7.15 13.68 25.47
N PRO A 56 6.68 14.65 26.29
CA PRO A 56 7.08 16.06 26.14
C PRO A 56 8.58 16.33 26.26
N ARG A 57 9.26 15.54 27.12
CA ARG A 57 10.68 15.71 27.41
C ARG A 57 11.39 14.38 27.18
N VAL A 58 11.97 14.22 25.99
CA VAL A 58 12.76 13.05 25.63
C VAL A 58 14.18 13.52 25.33
N ALA A 59 15.14 13.03 26.11
CA ALA A 59 16.55 13.24 25.84
C ALA A 59 16.98 12.48 24.58
N LEU A 60 17.97 12.99 23.86
CA LEU A 60 18.63 12.35 22.69
C LEU A 60 17.76 12.21 21.41
N VAL A 61 16.61 12.87 21.34
CA VAL A 61 15.79 12.94 20.12
C VAL A 61 15.63 14.41 19.72
N SER A 62 15.97 14.75 18.49
CA SER A 62 15.80 16.11 17.98
C SER A 62 14.32 16.53 17.98
N GLU A 63 14.09 17.81 18.18
CA GLU A 63 12.73 18.36 18.17
C GLU A 63 12.04 18.12 16.81
N GLU A 64 12.78 18.32 15.74
CA GLU A 64 12.30 18.07 14.37
C GLU A 64 11.82 16.62 14.19
N LYS A 65 12.58 15.63 14.65
CA LYS A 65 12.20 14.21 14.59
C LYS A 65 10.92 13.94 15.37
N ARG A 66 10.76 14.55 16.55
CA ARG A 66 9.55 14.43 17.35
C ARG A 66 8.34 15.05 16.65
N MET A 67 8.52 16.27 16.13
CA MET A 67 7.45 16.97 15.42
C MET A 67 7.00 16.23 14.14
N ASN A 68 7.95 15.71 13.37
CA ASN A 68 7.65 14.93 12.16
C ASN A 68 6.88 13.66 12.51
N PHE A 69 7.31 12.92 13.51
CA PHE A 69 6.64 11.71 13.97
C PHE A 69 5.21 11.99 14.49
N ASP A 70 5.04 13.00 15.32
CA ASP A 70 3.72 13.36 15.86
C ASP A 70 2.79 13.88 14.74
N ARG A 71 3.34 14.58 13.75
CA ARG A 71 2.62 15.00 12.54
C ARG A 71 2.15 13.79 11.72
N ASP A 72 3.01 12.80 11.51
CA ASP A 72 2.66 11.59 10.76
C ASP A 72 1.50 10.83 11.45
N ILE A 73 1.53 10.71 12.78
CA ILE A 73 0.41 10.11 13.54
C ILE A 73 -0.88 10.90 13.34
N GLN A 74 -0.82 12.23 13.38
CA GLN A 74 -1.99 13.09 13.19
C GLN A 74 -2.54 12.97 11.77
N GLN A 75 -1.67 12.96 10.76
CA GLN A 75 -2.06 12.84 9.36
C GLN A 75 -2.71 11.48 9.07
N ILE A 76 -2.13 10.37 9.54
CA ILE A 76 -2.73 9.03 9.42
C ILE A 76 -4.08 8.98 10.14
N THR A 77 -4.17 9.52 11.35
CA THR A 77 -5.43 9.59 12.11
C THR A 77 -6.50 10.39 11.37
N HIS A 78 -6.12 11.53 10.77
CA HIS A 78 -7.02 12.36 9.97
C HIS A 78 -7.48 11.63 8.70
N LEU A 79 -6.54 10.98 7.98
CA LEU A 79 -6.84 10.18 6.79
C LEU A 79 -7.83 9.05 7.11
N ILE A 80 -7.58 8.28 8.18
CA ILE A 80 -8.49 7.22 8.63
C ILE A 80 -9.87 7.80 8.95
N THR A 81 -9.92 8.96 9.61
CA THR A 81 -11.18 9.60 9.99
C THR A 81 -11.96 10.08 8.78
N LYS A 82 -11.28 10.64 7.79
CA LYS A 82 -11.86 11.16 6.55
C LYS A 82 -12.44 10.05 5.67
N GLU A 83 -11.69 8.96 5.50
CA GLU A 83 -12.03 7.86 4.58
C GLU A 83 -12.91 6.77 5.24
N TYR A 84 -13.26 6.94 6.53
CA TYR A 84 -14.05 5.96 7.25
C TYR A 84 -15.48 5.87 6.70
N HIS A 85 -15.94 4.65 6.46
CA HIS A 85 -17.33 4.34 6.14
C HIS A 85 -17.78 3.06 6.87
N ARG A 86 -19.08 2.81 6.95
CA ARG A 86 -19.60 1.58 7.55
C ARG A 86 -19.23 0.37 6.72
N GLY A 87 -18.86 -0.72 7.40
CA GLY A 87 -18.50 -1.98 6.74
C GLY A 87 -17.00 -2.12 6.42
N VAL A 88 -16.15 -1.18 6.87
CA VAL A 88 -14.68 -1.31 6.72
C VAL A 88 -14.14 -2.48 7.52
N ASP A 89 -13.11 -3.12 7.00
CA ASP A 89 -12.41 -4.24 7.61
C ASP A 89 -10.92 -3.94 7.89
N GLY A 90 -10.21 -4.93 8.43
CA GLY A 90 -8.79 -4.80 8.73
C GLY A 90 -7.92 -4.59 7.49
N ASN A 91 -8.32 -5.11 6.33
CA ASN A 91 -7.60 -4.96 5.06
C ASN A 91 -7.72 -3.53 4.54
N TRP A 92 -8.91 -2.92 4.65
CA TRP A 92 -9.11 -1.51 4.35
C TRP A 92 -8.16 -0.62 5.17
N LEU A 93 -8.12 -0.82 6.50
CA LEU A 93 -7.27 -0.02 7.37
C LEU A 93 -5.77 -0.20 7.05
N LYS A 94 -5.36 -1.45 6.77
CA LYS A 94 -3.98 -1.76 6.38
C LYS A 94 -3.61 -1.03 5.09
N ARG A 95 -4.44 -1.14 4.05
CA ARG A 95 -4.21 -0.48 2.76
C ARG A 95 -4.12 1.04 2.90
N LEU A 96 -5.02 1.65 3.68
CA LEU A 96 -5.03 3.10 3.89
C LEU A 96 -3.75 3.61 4.56
N ILE A 97 -3.21 2.85 5.53
CA ILE A 97 -1.95 3.18 6.18
C ILE A 97 -0.76 2.96 5.24
N GLU A 98 -0.76 1.90 4.43
CA GLU A 98 0.25 1.65 3.41
C GLU A 98 0.26 2.76 2.34
N GLU A 99 -0.91 3.24 1.94
CA GLU A 99 -1.07 4.36 1.02
C GLU A 99 -0.46 5.65 1.57
N TYR A 100 -0.60 5.91 2.85
CA TYR A 100 0.05 7.06 3.50
C TYR A 100 1.57 6.97 3.45
N HIS A 101 2.14 5.80 3.74
CA HIS A 101 3.60 5.61 3.76
C HIS A 101 4.21 5.52 2.37
N HIS A 102 3.45 5.04 1.39
CA HIS A 102 3.92 4.78 0.03
C HIS A 102 2.95 5.33 -1.01
N PRO A 103 2.75 6.67 -1.05
CA PRO A 103 1.81 7.28 -1.98
C PRO A 103 2.14 6.96 -3.44
N ASP A 104 3.41 6.85 -3.80
CA ASP A 104 3.85 6.55 -5.17
C ASP A 104 3.59 5.08 -5.56
N ILE A 105 3.69 4.15 -4.61
CA ILE A 105 3.37 2.73 -4.84
C ILE A 105 1.86 2.55 -5.01
N ASN A 106 1.06 3.30 -4.27
CA ASN A 106 -0.40 3.23 -4.31
C ASN A 106 -1.02 4.18 -5.33
N ALA A 107 -0.35 5.27 -5.71
CA ALA A 107 -0.66 6.00 -6.93
C ALA A 107 -0.49 5.10 -8.17
N ARG A 108 0.40 4.09 -8.07
CA ARG A 108 0.57 3.01 -9.06
C ARG A 108 -0.25 1.74 -8.75
N GLY A 109 -0.88 1.57 -7.57
CA GLY A 109 -1.41 0.28 -7.10
C GLY A 109 -2.74 0.23 -6.34
N GLY A 110 -3.49 1.32 -6.20
CA GLY A 110 -4.89 1.30 -5.78
C GLY A 110 -5.82 0.91 -6.93
N ASN A 111 -7.11 0.68 -6.72
CA ASN A 111 -8.11 0.26 -7.72
C ASN A 111 -8.00 0.95 -9.11
N LYS A 112 -7.35 2.14 -9.17
CA LYS A 112 -6.97 2.78 -10.43
C LYS A 112 -5.91 1.98 -11.21
N ALA A 113 -4.94 1.34 -10.55
CA ALA A 113 -3.94 0.54 -11.25
C ALA A 113 -4.54 -0.74 -11.86
N GLU A 114 -5.58 -1.31 -11.25
CA GLU A 114 -6.35 -2.38 -11.90
C GLU A 114 -7.15 -1.83 -13.08
N GLU A 115 -7.76 -0.66 -12.93
CA GLU A 115 -8.50 -0.01 -14.00
C GLU A 115 -7.61 0.37 -15.19
N TYR A 116 -6.38 0.82 -14.97
CA TYR A 116 -5.42 1.16 -16.04
C TYR A 116 -4.50 -0.01 -16.42
N HIS A 117 -4.57 -1.16 -15.74
CA HIS A 117 -3.80 -2.34 -16.08
C HIS A 117 -4.17 -2.86 -17.47
N LEU A 118 -3.16 -3.05 -18.32
CA LEU A 118 -3.38 -3.39 -19.73
C LEU A 118 -4.15 -4.70 -19.89
N VAL A 119 -3.85 -5.72 -19.09
CA VAL A 119 -4.58 -7.00 -19.08
C VAL A 119 -6.06 -6.79 -18.72
N TYR A 120 -6.35 -5.96 -17.70
CA TYR A 120 -7.72 -5.64 -17.31
C TYR A 120 -8.47 -4.94 -18.44
N GLN A 121 -7.86 -3.94 -19.09
CA GLN A 121 -8.48 -3.21 -20.18
C GLN A 121 -8.76 -4.11 -21.41
N ILE A 122 -7.84 -4.99 -21.76
CA ILE A 122 -8.06 -5.96 -22.85
C ILE A 122 -9.18 -6.93 -22.47
N SER A 123 -9.21 -7.43 -21.22
CA SER A 123 -10.27 -8.32 -20.74
C SER A 123 -11.64 -7.65 -20.76
N ARG A 124 -11.69 -6.38 -20.33
CA ARG A 124 -12.90 -5.56 -20.38
C ARG A 124 -13.38 -5.33 -21.82
N TYR A 125 -12.45 -4.98 -22.71
CA TYR A 125 -12.77 -4.81 -24.14
C TYR A 125 -13.37 -6.09 -24.75
N ILE A 126 -12.81 -7.26 -24.42
CA ILE A 126 -13.36 -8.56 -24.87
C ILE A 126 -14.76 -8.77 -24.31
N ALA A 127 -15.03 -8.42 -23.05
CA ALA A 127 -16.34 -8.60 -22.42
C ALA A 127 -17.42 -7.65 -22.95
N GLU A 128 -17.03 -6.43 -23.32
CA GLU A 128 -17.96 -5.38 -23.78
C GLU A 128 -18.25 -5.45 -25.29
N ASN A 129 -17.48 -6.22 -26.08
CA ASN A 129 -17.60 -6.27 -27.53
C ASN A 129 -17.85 -7.69 -28.05
N THR A 130 -18.70 -7.80 -29.09
CA THR A 130 -18.85 -9.05 -29.82
C THR A 130 -17.73 -9.16 -30.84
N LEU A 131 -16.74 -10.00 -30.56
CA LEU A 131 -15.56 -10.19 -31.41
C LEU A 131 -15.72 -11.43 -32.31
N ALA A 132 -15.12 -11.37 -33.49
CA ALA A 132 -14.90 -12.57 -34.29
C ALA A 132 -13.94 -13.53 -33.60
N ASP A 133 -14.11 -14.85 -33.82
CA ASP A 133 -13.31 -15.89 -33.12
C ASP A 133 -11.81 -15.68 -33.20
N ASP A 134 -11.28 -15.25 -34.32
CA ASP A 134 -9.84 -15.01 -34.52
C ASP A 134 -9.38 -13.78 -33.74
N SER A 135 -10.18 -12.71 -33.71
CA SER A 135 -9.89 -11.52 -32.91
C SER A 135 -9.91 -11.86 -31.42
N TYR A 136 -10.90 -12.63 -30.96
CA TYR A 136 -11.00 -13.09 -29.58
C TYR A 136 -9.73 -13.88 -29.16
N LYS A 137 -9.33 -14.87 -29.95
CA LYS A 137 -8.11 -15.66 -29.70
C LYS A 137 -6.85 -14.79 -29.69
N HIS A 138 -6.77 -13.81 -30.59
CA HIS A 138 -5.65 -12.88 -30.65
C HIS A 138 -5.52 -12.05 -29.38
N HIS A 139 -6.63 -11.52 -28.86
CA HIS A 139 -6.65 -10.75 -27.60
C HIS A 139 -6.30 -11.61 -26.40
N LEU A 140 -6.77 -12.87 -26.33
CA LEU A 140 -6.36 -13.80 -25.27
C LEU A 140 -4.85 -14.09 -25.32
N GLY A 141 -4.29 -14.27 -26.52
CA GLY A 141 -2.85 -14.44 -26.70
C GLY A 141 -2.04 -13.21 -26.23
N ASN A 142 -2.58 -12.00 -26.43
CA ASN A 142 -1.93 -10.79 -25.92
C ASN A 142 -1.98 -10.71 -24.38
N ILE A 143 -3.09 -11.08 -23.75
CA ILE A 143 -3.20 -11.17 -22.29
C ILE A 143 -2.17 -12.14 -21.72
N ASP A 144 -2.01 -13.32 -22.34
CA ASP A 144 -1.05 -14.33 -21.92
C ASP A 144 0.40 -13.80 -22.00
N LYS A 145 0.77 -13.19 -23.13
CA LYS A 145 2.12 -12.60 -23.32
C LYS A 145 2.42 -11.53 -22.30
N ILE A 146 1.49 -10.60 -22.06
CA ILE A 146 1.66 -9.53 -21.06
C ILE A 146 1.81 -10.13 -19.67
N SER A 147 0.98 -11.08 -19.29
CA SER A 147 1.02 -11.73 -17.97
C SER A 147 2.32 -12.50 -17.74
N ARG A 148 2.86 -13.15 -18.78
CA ARG A 148 4.18 -13.83 -18.72
C ARG A 148 5.33 -12.84 -18.57
N TYR A 149 5.27 -11.73 -19.28
CA TYR A 149 6.27 -10.67 -19.15
C TYR A 149 6.26 -10.03 -17.76
N GLU A 150 5.09 -9.71 -17.21
CA GLU A 150 4.96 -9.17 -15.85
C GLU A 150 5.50 -10.15 -14.79
N ARG A 151 5.26 -11.46 -15.00
CA ARG A 151 5.85 -12.51 -14.15
C ARG A 151 7.37 -12.54 -14.27
N PHE A 152 7.91 -12.46 -15.48
CA PHE A 152 9.37 -12.37 -15.71
C PHE A 152 9.99 -11.17 -15.02
N GLN A 153 9.36 -9.99 -15.12
CA GLN A 153 9.80 -8.77 -14.41
C GLN A 153 9.83 -8.96 -12.89
N HIS A 154 8.85 -9.68 -12.36
CA HIS A 154 8.76 -9.93 -10.93
C HIS A 154 9.73 -11.01 -10.43
N GLU A 155 9.80 -12.15 -11.11
CA GLU A 155 10.55 -13.34 -10.68
C GLU A 155 12.05 -13.27 -11.03
N VAL A 156 12.38 -12.75 -12.20
CA VAL A 156 13.76 -12.71 -12.72
C VAL A 156 14.43 -11.38 -12.45
N LEU A 157 13.76 -10.27 -12.75
CA LEU A 157 14.32 -8.93 -12.56
C LEU A 157 14.02 -8.32 -11.18
N HIS A 158 13.30 -9.05 -10.33
CA HIS A 158 12.95 -8.64 -8.96
C HIS A 158 12.23 -7.28 -8.85
N ARG A 159 11.58 -6.83 -9.93
CA ARG A 159 10.77 -5.61 -9.97
C ARG A 159 9.39 -5.90 -9.34
N ARG A 160 9.31 -5.88 -8.01
CA ARG A 160 8.08 -6.18 -7.27
C ARG A 160 6.94 -5.24 -7.67
N GLY A 161 5.78 -5.83 -8.01
CA GLY A 161 4.58 -5.09 -8.35
C GLY A 161 4.61 -4.43 -9.75
N PHE A 162 5.57 -4.77 -10.61
CA PHE A 162 5.60 -4.30 -11.99
C PHE A 162 4.33 -4.76 -12.73
N LYS A 163 3.64 -3.80 -13.34
CA LYS A 163 2.48 -4.02 -14.21
C LYS A 163 2.54 -3.04 -15.38
N LEU A 164 2.18 -3.50 -16.55
CA LEU A 164 1.99 -2.63 -17.70
C LEU A 164 0.63 -1.91 -17.57
N CYS A 165 0.67 -0.62 -17.23
CA CYS A 165 -0.50 0.21 -17.06
C CYS A 165 -0.53 1.30 -18.15
N ILE A 166 -1.70 1.56 -18.74
CA ILE A 166 -1.86 2.49 -19.87
C ILE A 166 -1.43 3.92 -19.51
N ASP A 167 -1.64 4.32 -18.26
CA ASP A 167 -1.32 5.67 -17.77
C ASP A 167 0.16 5.89 -17.44
N THR A 168 0.93 4.82 -17.24
CA THR A 168 2.34 4.89 -16.79
C THR A 168 3.33 4.23 -17.75
N ILE A 169 2.84 3.50 -18.76
CA ILE A 169 3.69 2.80 -19.73
C ILE A 169 4.56 3.80 -20.51
N THR A 170 5.84 3.54 -20.57
CA THR A 170 6.81 4.34 -21.30
C THR A 170 7.23 3.67 -22.62
N ALA A 171 7.87 4.45 -23.49
CA ALA A 171 8.44 3.89 -24.71
C ALA A 171 9.55 2.86 -24.42
N ASP A 172 10.26 3.03 -23.29
CA ASP A 172 11.32 2.09 -22.88
C ASP A 172 10.71 0.78 -22.38
N ASP A 173 9.59 0.80 -21.62
CA ASP A 173 8.88 -0.41 -21.22
C ASP A 173 8.41 -1.20 -22.44
N LEU A 174 7.93 -0.53 -23.47
CA LEU A 174 7.51 -1.18 -24.71
C LEU A 174 8.68 -1.77 -25.51
N ARG A 175 9.86 -1.12 -25.50
CA ARG A 175 11.07 -1.66 -26.12
C ARG A 175 11.58 -2.89 -25.37
N GLU A 176 11.61 -2.84 -24.03
CA GLU A 176 11.97 -3.98 -23.19
C GLU A 176 11.02 -5.17 -23.43
N PHE A 177 9.72 -4.90 -23.45
CA PHE A 177 8.71 -5.94 -23.74
C PHE A 177 8.90 -6.55 -25.14
N LYS A 178 9.14 -5.72 -26.15
CA LYS A 178 9.40 -6.21 -27.51
C LYS A 178 10.67 -7.09 -27.58
N SER A 179 11.76 -6.66 -26.96
CA SER A 179 13.00 -7.44 -26.92
C SER A 179 12.78 -8.79 -26.23
N TRP A 180 12.10 -8.79 -25.10
CA TRP A 180 11.77 -10.01 -24.38
C TRP A 180 10.93 -10.98 -25.24
N LEU A 181 9.94 -10.51 -25.99
CA LEU A 181 9.14 -11.32 -26.92
C LEU A 181 9.94 -11.93 -28.07
N GLN A 182 11.10 -11.37 -28.39
CA GLN A 182 11.97 -11.90 -29.46
C GLN A 182 12.95 -12.96 -28.94
N GLU A 183 13.18 -12.99 -27.64
CA GLU A 183 14.11 -13.92 -26.96
C GLU A 183 13.40 -15.14 -26.38
N GLU A 184 12.04 -15.11 -26.25
CA GLU A 184 11.20 -16.20 -25.77
C GLU A 184 10.94 -17.25 -26.88
#